data_186b44b395717553bda6d3569bf77b1e
#
_entry.id   186b44b395717553bda6d3569bf77b1e
#
_cell.length_a   1.000
_cell.length_b   1.000
_cell.length_c   1.000
_cell.angle_alpha   90.00
_cell.angle_beta   90.00
_cell.angle_gamma   90.00
#
_symmetry.space_group_name_H-M   'P 1'
#
loop_
_entity.id
_entity.type
_entity.pdbx_description
1 polymer ?
#
loop_
_entity_poly.entity_id
_entity_poly.type
_entity_poly.pdbx_seq_one_letter_code
_entity_poly.pdbx_strand_id
1 'polypeptide(L)'
;MPEIEIPPVSEEEKATWPAHGVVKLEKPFVDGRGSIKPLVDIMMKSAVMIESKAGSLRANHYHKTDWHYCYVVSGTIEYLHRVTGSTSEPETIVVNEGEMVFTPPMIDHGMKFPVDTVFLTLSRNPRDQESYEKDVVRVEMVSTDGLTSWTPEDGDQS
;
A
#
# COMPACT_ATOMS: atom_id res chain seq x y z
N MET A 1 -8.76 -2.69 -26.76
CA MET A 1 -8.66 -3.54 -25.56
C MET A 1 -9.98 -3.53 -24.83
N PRO A 2 -10.48 -4.68 -24.42
CA PRO A 2 -11.67 -4.70 -23.59
C PRO A 2 -11.38 -4.00 -22.28
N GLU A 3 -12.39 -3.35 -21.74
CA GLU A 3 -12.28 -2.68 -20.45
C GLU A 3 -12.10 -3.74 -19.35
N ILE A 4 -11.13 -3.50 -18.46
CA ILE A 4 -10.91 -4.39 -17.32
C ILE A 4 -11.98 -4.08 -16.28
N GLU A 5 -12.83 -5.07 -16.02
CA GLU A 5 -13.87 -4.92 -15.01
C GLU A 5 -13.27 -5.17 -13.62
N ILE A 6 -13.53 -4.23 -12.70
CA ILE A 6 -13.16 -4.38 -11.30
C ILE A 6 -14.41 -4.78 -10.54
N PRO A 7 -14.51 -6.03 -10.07
CA PRO A 7 -15.71 -6.45 -9.33
C PRO A 7 -15.80 -5.76 -7.97
N PRO A 8 -17.01 -5.51 -7.47
CA PRO A 8 -17.18 -4.96 -6.13
C PRO A 8 -16.66 -5.93 -5.07
N VAL A 9 -16.29 -5.38 -3.92
CA VAL A 9 -15.81 -6.19 -2.80
C VAL A 9 -16.99 -6.90 -2.14
N SER A 10 -16.90 -8.23 -2.02
CA SER A 10 -17.92 -9.05 -1.37
C SER A 10 -17.63 -9.25 0.12
N GLU A 11 -18.64 -9.61 0.88
CA GLU A 11 -18.45 -9.95 2.30
C GLU A 11 -17.56 -11.20 2.46
N GLU A 12 -17.64 -12.13 1.53
CA GLU A 12 -16.78 -13.33 1.51
C GLU A 12 -15.31 -12.95 1.35
N GLU A 13 -15.01 -12.01 0.46
CA GLU A 13 -13.65 -11.49 0.29
C GLU A 13 -13.17 -10.80 1.56
N LYS A 14 -13.99 -9.95 2.16
CA LYS A 14 -13.63 -9.25 3.40
C LYS A 14 -13.25 -10.21 4.52
N ALA A 15 -13.89 -11.35 4.58
CA ALA A 15 -13.60 -12.37 5.59
C ALA A 15 -12.21 -12.98 5.46
N THR A 16 -11.55 -12.82 4.29
CA THR A 16 -10.19 -13.32 4.07
C THR A 16 -9.11 -12.32 4.47
N TRP A 17 -9.48 -11.09 4.78
CA TRP A 17 -8.50 -10.05 5.10
C TRP A 17 -7.92 -10.21 6.50
N PRO A 18 -6.63 -9.88 6.68
CA PRO A 18 -6.09 -9.70 8.02
C PRO A 18 -6.60 -8.38 8.61
N ALA A 19 -6.27 -8.13 9.87
CA ALA A 19 -6.53 -6.82 10.46
C ALA A 19 -5.73 -5.74 9.74
N HIS A 20 -6.30 -4.53 9.63
CA HIS A 20 -5.59 -3.37 9.13
C HIS A 20 -4.36 -3.09 10.00
N GLY A 21 -3.22 -2.83 9.36
CA GLY A 21 -1.97 -2.55 10.04
C GLY A 21 -0.88 -3.57 9.72
N VAL A 22 0.07 -3.71 10.63
CA VAL A 22 1.19 -4.64 10.45
C VAL A 22 0.68 -6.08 10.52
N VAL A 23 1.01 -6.86 9.48
CA VAL A 23 0.58 -8.25 9.34
C VAL A 23 1.55 -9.16 10.11
N LYS A 24 1.00 -10.10 10.87
CA LYS A 24 1.81 -11.14 11.49
C LYS A 24 2.20 -12.15 10.43
N LEU A 25 3.47 -12.13 10.02
CA LEU A 25 4.01 -13.03 9.00
C LEU A 25 4.26 -14.41 9.60
N GLU A 26 4.17 -15.44 8.74
CA GLU A 26 4.56 -16.79 9.10
C GLU A 26 6.08 -16.86 9.38
N LYS A 27 6.46 -17.77 10.26
CA LYS A 27 7.87 -18.03 10.54
C LYS A 27 8.54 -18.54 9.26
N PRO A 28 9.66 -17.94 8.83
CA PRO A 28 10.38 -18.42 7.65
C PRO A 28 10.87 -19.86 7.83
N PHE A 29 10.84 -20.63 6.75
CA PHE A 29 11.54 -21.90 6.69
C PHE A 29 13.03 -21.62 6.48
N VAL A 30 13.88 -22.15 7.33
CA VAL A 30 15.34 -21.91 7.29
C VAL A 30 16.08 -23.24 7.22
N ASP A 31 17.03 -23.36 6.28
CA ASP A 31 17.95 -24.50 6.21
C ASP A 31 19.34 -24.02 5.78
N GLY A 32 20.26 -24.94 5.48
CA GLY A 32 21.63 -24.60 5.09
C GLY A 32 21.77 -23.82 3.79
N ARG A 33 20.70 -23.68 3.01
CA ARG A 33 20.69 -22.91 1.75
C ARG A 33 20.20 -21.47 1.94
N GLY A 34 19.53 -21.16 3.06
CA GLY A 34 18.94 -19.86 3.33
C GLY A 34 17.52 -19.97 3.88
N SER A 35 16.62 -19.10 3.46
CA SER A 35 15.27 -19.05 4.00
C SER A 35 14.21 -18.86 2.92
N ILE A 36 13.00 -19.37 3.22
CA ILE A 36 11.78 -19.10 2.44
C ILE A 36 10.83 -18.39 3.36
N LYS A 37 10.41 -17.17 2.96
CA LYS A 37 9.52 -16.33 3.75
C LYS A 37 8.20 -16.14 3.01
N PRO A 38 7.12 -16.83 3.42
CA PRO A 38 5.80 -16.59 2.82
C PRO A 38 5.31 -15.19 3.16
N LEU A 39 4.76 -14.50 2.18
CA LEU A 39 4.22 -13.14 2.36
C LEU A 39 2.71 -13.13 2.25
N VAL A 40 2.18 -13.51 1.09
CA VAL A 40 0.74 -13.48 0.79
C VAL A 40 0.39 -14.72 -0.02
N ASP A 41 -0.70 -15.38 0.36
CA ASP A 41 -1.13 -16.64 -0.27
C ASP A 41 -2.63 -16.56 -0.64
N ILE A 42 -3.00 -15.53 -1.39
CA ILE A 42 -4.36 -15.34 -1.91
C ILE A 42 -4.31 -14.82 -3.33
N MET A 43 -5.45 -14.87 -4.02
CA MET A 43 -5.55 -14.35 -5.37
C MET A 43 -5.36 -12.83 -5.40
N MET A 44 -4.48 -12.38 -6.27
CA MET A 44 -4.20 -10.96 -6.49
C MET A 44 -3.90 -10.71 -7.97
N LYS A 45 -3.99 -9.46 -8.40
CA LYS A 45 -3.78 -9.13 -9.81
C LYS A 45 -2.53 -8.32 -10.08
N SER A 46 -1.89 -7.76 -9.06
CA SER A 46 -0.67 -6.99 -9.29
C SER A 46 0.37 -7.16 -8.21
N ALA A 47 1.63 -7.11 -8.62
CA ALA A 47 2.79 -7.07 -7.76
C ALA A 47 3.72 -6.00 -8.33
N VAL A 48 4.06 -4.99 -7.54
CA VAL A 48 4.83 -3.83 -7.99
C VAL A 48 5.96 -3.55 -7.00
N MET A 49 7.17 -3.43 -7.52
CA MET A 49 8.32 -3.00 -6.72
C MET A 49 8.43 -1.49 -6.80
N ILE A 50 8.50 -0.83 -5.64
CA ILE A 50 8.56 0.63 -5.56
C ILE A 50 9.81 1.05 -4.79
N GLU A 51 10.55 1.99 -5.38
CA GLU A 51 11.66 2.64 -4.73
C GLU A 51 11.23 4.05 -4.34
N SER A 52 11.58 4.48 -3.14
CA SER A 52 11.26 5.83 -2.66
C SER A 52 12.47 6.41 -1.95
N LYS A 53 12.84 7.61 -2.36
CA LYS A 53 13.96 8.33 -1.73
C LYS A 53 13.54 8.94 -0.41
N ALA A 54 14.49 9.07 0.50
CA ALA A 54 14.27 9.79 1.76
C ALA A 54 13.66 11.16 1.49
N GLY A 55 12.67 11.54 2.30
CA GLY A 55 11.95 12.80 2.14
C GLY A 55 10.78 12.77 1.16
N SER A 56 10.47 11.60 0.60
CA SER A 56 9.32 11.44 -0.31
C SER A 56 8.03 11.17 0.44
N LEU A 57 6.92 11.54 -0.19
CA LEU A 57 5.58 11.18 0.22
C LEU A 57 4.89 10.43 -0.93
N ARG A 58 4.36 9.26 -0.64
CA ARG A 58 3.51 8.52 -1.58
C ARG A 58 2.14 8.30 -1.00
N ALA A 59 1.22 7.82 -1.82
CA ALA A 59 -0.18 7.63 -1.50
C ALA A 59 -0.86 8.98 -1.23
N ASN A 60 -1.30 9.25 -0.01
CA ASN A 60 -2.12 10.41 0.31
C ASN A 60 -3.46 10.32 -0.42
N HIS A 61 -4.08 9.15 -0.29
CA HIS A 61 -5.31 8.80 -0.98
C HIS A 61 -6.01 7.63 -0.27
N TYR A 62 -7.17 7.25 -0.78
CA TYR A 62 -7.80 5.97 -0.44
C TYR A 62 -8.24 5.26 -1.72
N HIS A 63 -8.49 3.96 -1.62
CA HIS A 63 -9.03 3.14 -2.69
C HIS A 63 -10.47 2.76 -2.38
N LYS A 64 -11.30 2.72 -3.41
CA LYS A 64 -12.71 2.34 -3.26
C LYS A 64 -12.88 0.82 -3.14
N THR A 65 -12.09 0.06 -3.88
CA THR A 65 -12.19 -1.40 -3.93
C THR A 65 -10.86 -2.11 -3.70
N ASP A 66 -9.73 -1.46 -3.99
CA ASP A 66 -8.42 -2.10 -3.89
C ASP A 66 -7.98 -2.25 -2.44
N TRP A 67 -7.40 -3.40 -2.14
CA TRP A 67 -6.60 -3.62 -0.95
C TRP A 67 -5.18 -3.92 -1.39
N HIS A 68 -4.23 -3.65 -0.51
CA HIS A 68 -2.85 -4.01 -0.80
C HIS A 68 -2.07 -4.36 0.46
N TYR A 69 -1.04 -5.17 0.23
CA TYR A 69 0.01 -5.45 1.19
C TYR A 69 1.27 -4.73 0.73
N CYS A 70 1.95 -4.04 1.63
CA CYS A 70 3.24 -3.42 1.35
C CYS A 70 4.30 -4.07 2.22
N TYR A 71 5.21 -4.79 1.60
CA TYR A 71 6.32 -5.47 2.28
C TYR A 71 7.60 -4.65 2.12
N VAL A 72 8.23 -4.28 3.22
CA VAL A 72 9.46 -3.50 3.20
C VAL A 72 10.66 -4.40 2.95
N VAL A 73 11.24 -4.29 1.76
CA VAL A 73 12.44 -5.05 1.37
C VAL A 73 13.67 -4.41 2.03
N SER A 74 13.75 -3.07 2.03
CA SER A 74 14.80 -2.33 2.72
C SER A 74 14.31 -0.94 3.06
N GLY A 75 14.78 -0.38 4.14
CA GLY A 75 14.39 0.95 4.61
C GLY A 75 13.25 0.93 5.61
N THR A 76 12.46 1.99 5.62
CA THR A 76 11.40 2.20 6.61
C THR A 76 10.27 3.02 6.00
N ILE A 77 9.03 2.62 6.29
CA ILE A 77 7.83 3.38 5.93
C ILE A 77 7.22 3.94 7.21
N GLU A 78 7.00 5.26 7.25
CA GLU A 78 6.09 5.86 8.21
C GLU A 78 4.71 5.88 7.55
N TYR A 79 3.86 4.93 7.94
CA TYR A 79 2.54 4.73 7.39
C TYR A 79 1.51 5.49 8.22
N LEU A 80 0.89 6.50 7.59
CA LEU A 80 -0.14 7.32 8.24
C LEU A 80 -1.49 6.88 7.69
N HIS A 81 -2.49 6.79 8.57
CA HIS A 81 -3.80 6.30 8.18
C HIS A 81 -4.92 6.85 9.04
N ARG A 82 -6.12 6.88 8.46
CA ARG A 82 -7.38 7.11 9.16
C ARG A 82 -8.52 6.52 8.33
N VAL A 83 -9.64 6.26 8.96
CA VAL A 83 -10.84 5.80 8.24
C VAL A 83 -11.31 6.91 7.31
N THR A 84 -11.61 6.58 6.06
CA THR A 84 -12.14 7.52 5.07
C THR A 84 -13.42 8.17 5.58
N GLY A 85 -13.49 9.50 5.46
CA GLY A 85 -14.60 10.30 5.99
C GLY A 85 -14.38 10.81 7.41
N SER A 86 -13.36 10.30 8.11
CA SER A 86 -12.99 10.81 9.43
C SER A 86 -12.26 12.14 9.30
N THR A 87 -12.47 13.01 10.31
CA THR A 87 -11.73 14.27 10.46
C THR A 87 -10.67 14.18 11.55
N SER A 88 -10.46 12.98 12.11
CA SER A 88 -9.45 12.76 13.14
C SER A 88 -8.04 12.93 12.57
N GLU A 89 -7.10 13.28 13.46
CA GLU A 89 -5.68 13.26 13.09
C GLU A 89 -5.27 11.84 12.70
N PRO A 90 -4.47 11.68 11.64
CA PRO A 90 -4.01 10.35 11.22
C PRO A 90 -3.14 9.70 12.30
N GLU A 91 -3.28 8.40 12.43
CA GLU A 91 -2.37 7.58 13.25
C GLU A 91 -1.17 7.17 12.41
N THR A 92 -0.03 6.93 13.06
CA THR A 92 1.20 6.53 12.40
C THR A 92 1.61 5.14 12.85
N ILE A 93 1.93 4.28 11.87
CA ILE A 93 2.55 2.98 12.10
C ILE A 93 3.91 3.01 11.41
N VAL A 94 4.96 2.62 12.13
CA VAL A 94 6.30 2.47 11.53
C VAL A 94 6.43 1.03 11.04
N VAL A 95 6.72 0.87 9.75
CA VAL A 95 6.90 -0.43 9.11
C VAL A 95 8.38 -0.55 8.73
N ASN A 96 9.08 -1.47 9.36
CA ASN A 96 10.52 -1.65 9.17
C ASN A 96 10.84 -2.74 8.16
N GLU A 97 12.11 -2.84 7.78
CA GLU A 97 12.59 -3.89 6.89
C GLU A 97 12.13 -5.27 7.38
N GLY A 98 11.59 -6.06 6.46
CA GLY A 98 11.10 -7.39 6.76
C GLY A 98 9.67 -7.42 7.32
N GLU A 99 9.05 -6.28 7.53
CA GLU A 99 7.65 -6.18 7.97
C GLU A 99 6.73 -5.85 6.81
N MET A 100 5.44 -6.11 6.97
CA MET A 100 4.43 -5.89 5.95
C MET A 100 3.20 -5.24 6.58
N VAL A 101 2.64 -4.24 5.90
CA VAL A 101 1.39 -3.58 6.31
C VAL A 101 0.28 -3.89 5.32
N PHE A 102 -0.93 -4.16 5.84
CA PHE A 102 -2.14 -4.36 5.03
C PHE A 102 -3.06 -3.15 5.12
N THR A 103 -3.50 -2.67 3.95
CA THR A 103 -4.45 -1.57 3.82
C THR A 103 -5.71 -2.06 3.10
N PRO A 104 -6.86 -2.12 3.78
CA PRO A 104 -8.14 -2.43 3.13
C PRO A 104 -8.66 -1.22 2.35
N PRO A 105 -9.72 -1.39 1.54
CA PRO A 105 -10.41 -0.26 0.93
C PRO A 105 -10.96 0.72 1.98
N MET A 106 -11.16 1.97 1.57
CA MET A 106 -11.77 3.01 2.39
C MET A 106 -10.96 3.39 3.64
N ILE A 107 -9.65 3.35 3.50
CA ILE A 107 -8.71 3.89 4.50
C ILE A 107 -7.87 4.96 3.80
N ASP A 108 -7.96 6.19 4.28
CA ASP A 108 -7.05 7.25 3.85
C ASP A 108 -5.66 6.89 4.36
N HIS A 109 -4.68 6.85 3.48
CA HIS A 109 -3.31 6.50 3.88
C HIS A 109 -2.27 7.30 3.12
N GLY A 110 -1.16 7.52 3.77
CA GLY A 110 0.02 8.17 3.21
C GLY A 110 1.27 7.50 3.72
N MET A 111 2.32 7.56 2.95
CA MET A 111 3.60 6.95 3.29
C MET A 111 4.71 7.98 3.20
N LYS A 112 5.39 8.21 4.32
CA LYS A 112 6.61 9.00 4.38
C LYS A 112 7.81 8.07 4.50
N PHE A 113 8.91 8.49 3.94
CA PHE A 113 10.13 7.66 3.91
C PHE A 113 11.26 8.44 4.58
N PRO A 114 11.61 8.11 5.84
CA PRO A 114 12.71 8.79 6.53
C PRO A 114 14.07 8.41 5.96
N VAL A 115 14.17 7.29 5.28
CA VAL A 115 15.37 6.81 4.57
C VAL A 115 14.97 6.29 3.20
N ASP A 116 15.94 6.08 2.33
CA ASP A 116 15.71 5.42 1.03
C ASP A 116 15.11 4.05 1.29
N THR A 117 14.00 3.75 0.62
CA THR A 117 13.19 2.57 0.91
C THR A 117 12.81 1.85 -0.38
N VAL A 118 12.88 0.51 -0.33
CA VAL A 118 12.36 -0.36 -1.38
C VAL A 118 11.26 -1.21 -0.76
N PHE A 119 10.08 -1.21 -1.37
CA PHE A 119 8.98 -2.04 -0.89
C PHE A 119 8.23 -2.68 -2.04
N LEU A 120 7.62 -3.83 -1.75
CA LEU A 120 6.84 -4.62 -2.69
C LEU A 120 5.37 -4.44 -2.35
N THR A 121 4.57 -3.99 -3.32
CA THR A 121 3.13 -3.84 -3.17
C THR A 121 2.42 -4.97 -3.89
N LEU A 122 1.57 -5.70 -3.16
CA LEU A 122 0.77 -6.82 -3.65
C LEU A 122 -0.69 -6.42 -3.54
N SER A 123 -1.41 -6.33 -4.67
CA SER A 123 -2.72 -5.69 -4.71
C SER A 123 -3.79 -6.54 -5.38
N ARG A 124 -5.02 -6.33 -4.95
CA ARG A 124 -6.22 -6.96 -5.50
C ARG A 124 -6.46 -6.61 -6.96
N ASN A 125 -6.36 -5.31 -7.27
CA ASN A 125 -6.74 -4.78 -8.58
C ASN A 125 -5.54 -4.74 -9.54
N PRO A 126 -5.81 -4.73 -10.86
CA PRO A 126 -4.76 -4.46 -11.83
C PRO A 126 -4.16 -3.06 -11.60
N ARG A 127 -2.88 -2.88 -11.92
CA ARG A 127 -2.16 -1.62 -11.72
C ARG A 127 -1.96 -0.82 -13.01
N ASP A 128 -2.69 -1.14 -14.08
CA ASP A 128 -2.69 -0.28 -15.25
C ASP A 128 -3.29 1.09 -14.90
N GLN A 129 -2.85 2.12 -15.59
CA GLN A 129 -3.21 3.50 -15.27
C GLN A 129 -4.71 3.73 -15.22
N GLU A 130 -5.45 3.19 -16.19
CA GLU A 130 -6.89 3.36 -16.28
C GLU A 130 -7.62 2.74 -15.07
N SER A 131 -7.30 1.49 -14.74
CA SER A 131 -7.92 0.79 -13.59
C SER A 131 -7.58 1.48 -12.29
N TYR A 132 -6.33 1.90 -12.12
CA TYR A 132 -5.86 2.60 -10.93
C TYR A 132 -6.61 3.91 -10.71
N GLU A 133 -6.71 4.75 -11.75
CA GLU A 133 -7.37 6.07 -11.65
C GLU A 133 -8.88 5.96 -11.41
N LYS A 134 -9.53 4.89 -11.82
CA LYS A 134 -10.94 4.65 -11.53
C LYS A 134 -11.21 4.33 -10.07
N ASP A 135 -10.23 3.80 -9.37
CA ASP A 135 -10.39 3.30 -8.00
C ASP A 135 -9.82 4.23 -6.94
N VAL A 136 -8.76 4.96 -7.26
CA VAL A 136 -8.08 5.83 -6.30
C VAL A 136 -8.79 7.17 -6.16
N VAL A 137 -8.87 7.67 -4.93
CA VAL A 137 -9.34 9.02 -4.62
C VAL A 137 -8.28 9.73 -3.80
N ARG A 138 -7.73 10.80 -4.35
CA ARG A 138 -6.68 11.57 -3.67
C ARG A 138 -7.30 12.47 -2.61
N VAL A 139 -6.67 12.50 -1.46
CA VAL A 139 -7.07 13.33 -0.31
C VAL A 139 -5.82 14.00 0.27
N GLU A 140 -5.97 15.20 0.80
CA GLU A 140 -4.86 15.87 1.47
C GLU A 140 -4.93 15.55 2.97
N MET A 141 -4.70 14.29 3.30
CA MET A 141 -4.65 13.84 4.70
C MET A 141 -3.38 14.31 5.38
N VAL A 142 -2.27 14.32 4.64
CA VAL A 142 -0.95 14.71 5.11
C VAL A 142 -0.47 15.88 4.26
N SER A 143 0.06 16.93 4.92
CA SER A 143 0.63 18.07 4.20
C SER A 143 1.84 17.62 3.37
N THR A 144 1.93 18.16 2.14
CA THR A 144 3.06 17.91 1.25
C THR A 144 4.19 18.91 1.47
N ASP A 145 4.04 19.84 2.40
CA ASP A 145 5.05 20.88 2.67
C ASP A 145 6.38 20.25 3.08
N GLY A 146 7.44 20.59 2.37
CA GLY A 146 8.79 20.09 2.62
C GLY A 146 9.03 18.65 2.16
N LEU A 147 8.05 18.02 1.50
CA LEU A 147 8.16 16.64 1.02
C LEU A 147 8.11 16.60 -0.50
N THR A 148 8.86 15.66 -1.08
CA THR A 148 8.77 15.37 -2.50
C THR A 148 7.54 14.50 -2.75
N SER A 149 6.62 14.97 -3.58
CA SER A 149 5.39 14.24 -3.92
C SER A 149 5.05 14.44 -5.39
N TRP A 150 4.10 13.63 -5.87
CA TRP A 150 3.57 13.72 -7.22
C TRP A 150 2.13 14.26 -7.19
N THR A 151 1.79 15.04 -8.21
CA THR A 151 0.41 15.47 -8.47
C THR A 151 0.04 15.14 -9.91
N PRO A 152 -1.26 15.08 -10.24
CA PRO A 152 -1.67 14.83 -11.63
C PRO A 152 -1.11 15.82 -12.64
N GLU A 153 -0.81 17.03 -12.22
CA GLU A 153 -0.23 18.08 -13.09
C GLU A 153 1.20 17.79 -13.48
N ASP A 154 1.89 16.94 -12.74
CA ASP A 154 3.27 16.53 -13.07
C ASP A 154 3.32 15.56 -14.26
N GLY A 155 2.17 15.08 -14.70
CA GLY A 155 2.03 14.26 -15.91
C GLY A 155 2.53 12.84 -15.79
N ASP A 156 3.13 12.48 -14.68
CA ASP A 156 3.66 11.14 -14.42
C ASP A 156 3.05 10.58 -13.15
N GLN A 157 3.21 9.28 -12.93
CA GLN A 157 2.57 8.64 -11.78
C GLN A 157 3.56 8.16 -10.74
N SER A 158 3.07 8.14 -9.57
CA SER A 158 3.82 7.61 -8.43
C SER A 158 3.43 6.17 -8.14
#